data_06f9303a214b8ed325bf6e62c1de8c41
#
_entry.id   06f9303a214b8ed325bf6e62c1de8c41
#
_cell.length_a   1.000
_cell.length_b   1.000
_cell.length_c   1.000
_cell.angle_alpha   90.00
_cell.angle_beta   90.00
_cell.angle_gamma   90.00
#
_symmetry.space_group_name_H-M   'P 1'
#
loop_
_entity.id
_entity.type
_entity.pdbx_description
1 polymer ?
#
loop_
_entity_poly.entity_id
_entity_poly.type
_entity_poly.pdbx_seq_one_letter_code
_entity_poly.pdbx_strand_id
1 'polypeptide(L)'
;IIILLLNMFGGETGQTIGNILQQTQGSQTQTETEGTKTRELSAEEKQLGDFSEACFVYNNETWQKIFSENGMQYEEPGMVLFDDGVNTACGSATSASGPFYCPGDRKVYMDLRFFEELKTRFGAEGGDFAIAYVIAHEMGHHLQTLLGTSSKVRQLQQGKSEADANKLSVCQELQADFYAGVWAHYNKNLLEAGDIEEALSAANAVGDDAIQSKMQGHVVPDSFTHGTSEQRMEWFM
;
A
#
# COMPACT_ATOMS: atom_id res chain seq x y z
N ILE A 1 -3.55 17.25 4.95
CA ILE A 1 -4.09 16.43 3.85
C ILE A 1 -5.50 15.95 4.15
N ILE A 2 -5.80 15.33 5.29
CA ILE A 2 -7.15 14.82 5.63
C ILE A 2 -8.23 15.89 5.39
N ILE A 3 -8.03 17.12 5.89
CA ILE A 3 -9.01 18.21 5.74
C ILE A 3 -9.15 18.62 4.27
N LEU A 4 -8.07 18.63 3.50
CA LEU A 4 -8.08 19.00 2.09
C LEU A 4 -8.77 17.92 1.24
N LEU A 5 -8.45 16.66 1.47
CA LEU A 5 -9.04 15.52 0.77
C LEU A 5 -10.53 15.39 1.06
N LEU A 6 -10.95 15.49 2.33
CA LEU A 6 -12.36 15.42 2.72
C LEU A 6 -13.19 16.60 2.17
N ASN A 7 -12.60 17.80 2.06
CA ASN A 7 -13.29 18.97 1.49
C ASN A 7 -13.45 18.86 -0.04
N MET A 8 -12.59 18.14 -0.75
CA MET A 8 -12.73 17.92 -2.20
C MET A 8 -13.83 16.91 -2.54
N PHE A 9 -14.11 15.95 -1.65
CA PHE A 9 -15.17 14.94 -1.83
C PHE A 9 -16.52 15.30 -1.15
N GLY A 10 -16.62 16.45 -0.46
CA GLY A 10 -17.86 16.95 0.15
C GLY A 10 -18.93 17.44 -0.83
N GLY A 11 -18.73 17.27 -2.16
CA GLY A 11 -19.70 17.56 -3.20
C GLY A 11 -20.57 16.33 -3.57
N GLU A 12 -21.26 16.42 -4.72
CA GLU A 12 -22.16 15.37 -5.24
C GLU A 12 -21.51 13.97 -5.34
N THR A 13 -20.19 13.89 -5.42
CA THR A 13 -19.42 12.63 -5.49
C THR A 13 -19.47 11.85 -4.16
N GLY A 14 -19.42 12.52 -3.01
CA GLY A 14 -19.53 11.88 -1.70
C GLY A 14 -20.92 11.23 -1.47
N GLN A 15 -21.97 11.81 -2.07
CA GLN A 15 -23.32 11.21 -2.03
C GLN A 15 -23.44 9.99 -2.96
N THR A 16 -22.69 9.95 -4.06
CA THR A 16 -22.67 8.83 -5.01
C THR A 16 -21.98 7.61 -4.40
N ILE A 17 -20.88 7.81 -3.67
CA ILE A 17 -20.14 6.73 -2.97
C ILE A 17 -21.01 6.16 -1.84
N GLY A 18 -21.69 7.00 -1.05
CA GLY A 18 -22.64 6.55 -0.03
C GLY A 18 -23.78 5.73 -0.60
N ASN A 19 -24.25 6.05 -1.81
CA ASN A 19 -25.32 5.31 -2.50
C ASN A 19 -24.84 3.98 -3.08
N ILE A 20 -23.57 3.87 -3.51
CA ILE A 20 -22.97 2.60 -3.99
C ILE A 20 -22.84 1.63 -2.83
N LEU A 21 -22.39 2.08 -1.66
CA LEU A 21 -22.31 1.26 -0.45
C LEU A 21 -23.71 0.77 0.04
N GLN A 22 -24.76 1.58 -0.11
CA GLN A 22 -26.14 1.16 0.20
C GLN A 22 -26.72 0.21 -0.86
N GLN A 23 -26.33 0.31 -2.12
CA GLN A 23 -26.85 -0.55 -3.19
C GLN A 23 -26.24 -1.95 -3.20
N THR A 24 -25.02 -2.13 -2.65
CA THR A 24 -24.38 -3.45 -2.46
C THR A 24 -25.00 -4.24 -1.31
N GLN A 25 -25.77 -3.62 -0.41
CA GLN A 25 -26.50 -4.32 0.66
C GLN A 25 -27.84 -4.91 0.21
N GLY A 26 -28.28 -4.71 -1.04
CA GLY A 26 -29.61 -5.06 -1.55
C GLY A 26 -29.72 -6.33 -2.39
N SER A 27 -28.67 -7.13 -2.58
CA SER A 27 -28.75 -8.39 -3.34
C SER A 27 -28.27 -9.58 -2.49
N GLN A 28 -29.15 -10.03 -1.60
CA GLN A 28 -28.98 -11.31 -0.90
C GLN A 28 -29.34 -12.47 -1.82
N THR A 29 -28.33 -13.21 -2.25
CA THR A 29 -28.50 -14.63 -2.55
C THR A 29 -27.84 -15.39 -1.41
N GLN A 30 -28.68 -16.04 -0.62
CA GLN A 30 -28.24 -16.86 0.53
C GLN A 30 -27.36 -18.01 0.08
N THR A 31 -26.11 -17.98 0.52
CA THR A 31 -25.33 -19.21 0.74
C THR A 31 -24.72 -19.04 2.14
N GLU A 32 -25.26 -19.80 3.08
CA GLU A 32 -24.79 -19.85 4.45
C GLU A 32 -23.33 -20.33 4.46
N THR A 33 -22.42 -19.45 4.86
CA THR A 33 -21.08 -19.81 5.33
C THR A 33 -20.88 -19.16 6.69
N GLU A 34 -20.43 -19.94 7.65
CA GLU A 34 -20.33 -19.64 9.08
C GLU A 34 -19.79 -18.24 9.38
N GLY A 35 -20.50 -17.58 10.31
CA GLY A 35 -20.40 -16.19 10.65
C GLY A 35 -19.03 -15.69 11.07
N THR A 36 -18.45 -14.87 10.26
CA THR A 36 -17.54 -13.82 10.73
C THR A 36 -18.42 -12.74 11.36
N LYS A 37 -18.37 -12.60 12.70
CA LYS A 37 -19.01 -11.46 13.38
C LYS A 37 -18.32 -10.20 12.87
N THR A 38 -18.98 -9.47 12.00
CA THR A 38 -18.54 -8.13 11.60
C THR A 38 -18.62 -7.24 12.84
N ARG A 39 -17.46 -6.90 13.37
CA ARG A 39 -17.31 -5.93 14.45
C ARG A 39 -17.64 -4.53 13.87
N GLU A 40 -18.30 -3.71 14.63
CA GLU A 40 -18.50 -2.30 14.27
C GLU A 40 -17.14 -1.57 14.34
N LEU A 41 -16.75 -0.89 13.26
CA LEU A 41 -15.53 -0.09 13.23
C LEU A 41 -15.67 1.11 14.16
N SER A 42 -14.61 1.46 14.87
CA SER A 42 -14.54 2.71 15.64
C SER A 42 -14.60 3.92 14.72
N ALA A 43 -14.82 5.11 15.28
CA ALA A 43 -14.80 6.34 14.50
C ALA A 43 -13.42 6.61 13.88
N GLU A 44 -12.36 6.26 14.59
CA GLU A 44 -10.98 6.39 14.11
C GLU A 44 -10.68 5.44 12.96
N GLU A 45 -11.12 4.18 13.06
CA GLU A 45 -10.97 3.20 11.98
C GLU A 45 -11.76 3.57 10.72
N LYS A 46 -12.96 4.14 10.88
CA LYS A 46 -13.72 4.68 9.74
C LYS A 46 -12.99 5.84 9.08
N GLN A 47 -12.49 6.80 9.87
CA GLN A 47 -11.73 7.92 9.34
C GLN A 47 -10.46 7.47 8.61
N LEU A 48 -9.77 6.48 9.16
CA LEU A 48 -8.59 5.88 8.54
C LEU A 48 -8.94 5.17 7.22
N GLY A 49 -10.05 4.44 7.19
CA GLY A 49 -10.58 3.80 5.99
C GLY A 49 -10.92 4.82 4.91
N ASP A 50 -11.65 5.87 5.25
CA ASP A 50 -12.03 6.95 4.32
C ASP A 50 -10.78 7.66 3.75
N PHE A 51 -9.78 7.91 4.59
CA PHE A 51 -8.51 8.48 4.15
C PHE A 51 -7.74 7.55 3.21
N SER A 52 -7.67 6.25 3.55
CA SER A 52 -7.02 5.24 2.72
C SER A 52 -7.69 5.14 1.34
N GLU A 53 -9.03 5.18 1.30
CA GLU A 53 -9.79 5.18 0.05
C GLU A 53 -9.48 6.43 -0.80
N ALA A 54 -9.45 7.60 -0.19
CA ALA A 54 -9.08 8.84 -0.88
C ALA A 54 -7.67 8.77 -1.47
N CYS A 55 -6.67 8.31 -0.72
CA CYS A 55 -5.31 8.12 -1.20
C CYS A 55 -5.26 7.14 -2.38
N PHE A 56 -6.03 6.05 -2.31
CA PHE A 56 -6.11 5.06 -3.37
C PHE A 56 -6.73 5.62 -4.66
N VAL A 57 -7.79 6.41 -4.56
CA VAL A 57 -8.40 7.10 -5.70
C VAL A 57 -7.41 8.07 -6.36
N TYR A 58 -6.72 8.90 -5.59
CA TYR A 58 -5.70 9.82 -6.14
C TYR A 58 -4.53 9.09 -6.79
N ASN A 59 -4.15 7.93 -6.27
CA ASN A 59 -3.15 7.08 -6.92
C ASN A 59 -3.65 6.62 -8.30
N ASN A 60 -4.88 6.10 -8.39
CA ASN A 60 -5.46 5.65 -9.65
C ASN A 60 -5.55 6.80 -10.68
N GLU A 61 -6.06 7.97 -10.29
CA GLU A 61 -6.16 9.14 -11.18
C GLU A 61 -4.78 9.56 -11.71
N THR A 62 -3.78 9.59 -10.85
CA THR A 62 -2.41 9.96 -11.23
C THR A 62 -1.85 8.97 -12.24
N TRP A 63 -1.94 7.66 -11.97
CA TRP A 63 -1.38 6.65 -12.85
C TRP A 63 -2.17 6.49 -14.14
N GLN A 64 -3.48 6.62 -14.11
CA GLN A 64 -4.30 6.66 -15.32
C GLN A 64 -3.87 7.79 -16.24
N LYS A 65 -3.62 8.97 -15.69
CA LYS A 65 -3.10 10.13 -16.45
C LYS A 65 -1.73 9.84 -17.05
N ILE A 66 -0.77 9.36 -16.23
CA ILE A 66 0.60 9.06 -16.69
C ILE A 66 0.58 8.00 -17.79
N PHE A 67 -0.17 6.91 -17.64
CA PHE A 67 -0.29 5.86 -18.65
C PHE A 67 -0.90 6.40 -19.94
N SER A 68 -1.99 7.16 -19.85
CA SER A 68 -2.64 7.79 -21.01
C SER A 68 -1.70 8.72 -21.76
N GLU A 69 -0.95 9.58 -21.07
CA GLU A 69 0.03 10.50 -21.66
C GLU A 69 1.16 9.77 -22.39
N ASN A 70 1.44 8.51 -22.01
CA ASN A 70 2.45 7.65 -22.63
C ASN A 70 1.85 6.64 -23.62
N GLY A 71 0.56 6.76 -23.97
CA GLY A 71 -0.10 5.87 -24.94
C GLY A 71 -0.31 4.45 -24.41
N MET A 72 -0.27 4.24 -23.12
CA MET A 72 -0.48 2.97 -22.44
C MET A 72 -1.89 2.88 -21.85
N GLN A 73 -2.39 1.66 -21.67
CA GLN A 73 -3.64 1.42 -20.97
C GLN A 73 -3.35 1.15 -19.50
N TYR A 74 -4.07 1.82 -18.62
CA TYR A 74 -4.08 1.58 -17.19
C TYR A 74 -5.30 0.74 -16.82
N GLU A 75 -5.09 -0.30 -16.03
CA GLU A 75 -6.15 -1.10 -15.43
C GLU A 75 -6.10 -0.87 -13.93
N GLU A 76 -7.17 -0.34 -13.36
CA GLU A 76 -7.24 -0.04 -11.94
C GLU A 76 -7.24 -1.32 -11.10
N PRO A 77 -6.46 -1.40 -10.02
CA PRO A 77 -6.58 -2.50 -9.05
C PRO A 77 -7.82 -2.31 -8.18
N GLY A 78 -8.22 -3.36 -7.47
CA GLY A 78 -9.13 -3.22 -6.34
C GLY A 78 -8.40 -2.86 -5.05
N MET A 79 -9.13 -2.35 -4.05
CA MET A 79 -8.62 -2.23 -2.68
C MET A 79 -9.55 -2.96 -1.71
N VAL A 80 -8.96 -3.63 -0.73
CA VAL A 80 -9.66 -4.33 0.35
C VAL A 80 -9.10 -3.87 1.68
N LEU A 81 -9.94 -3.28 2.51
CA LEU A 81 -9.62 -3.01 3.90
C LEU A 81 -9.98 -4.26 4.72
N PHE A 82 -9.07 -4.73 5.55
CA PHE A 82 -9.31 -5.90 6.38
C PHE A 82 -8.82 -5.70 7.82
N ASP A 83 -9.36 -6.52 8.72
CA ASP A 83 -9.00 -6.60 10.13
C ASP A 83 -8.81 -8.07 10.51
N ASP A 84 -7.73 -8.43 11.18
CA ASP A 84 -7.31 -9.77 11.59
C ASP A 84 -6.79 -10.67 10.47
N GLY A 85 -7.57 -10.97 9.47
CA GLY A 85 -7.16 -11.88 8.42
C GLY A 85 -8.02 -11.77 7.17
N VAL A 86 -7.42 -12.13 6.03
CA VAL A 86 -8.07 -12.10 4.72
C VAL A 86 -7.60 -13.26 3.86
N ASN A 87 -8.50 -13.81 3.04
CA ASN A 87 -8.18 -14.79 2.01
C ASN A 87 -8.09 -14.10 0.66
N THR A 88 -7.00 -14.32 -0.06
CA THR A 88 -6.71 -13.71 -1.35
C THR A 88 -6.34 -14.76 -2.40
N ALA A 89 -6.25 -14.38 -3.66
CA ALA A 89 -5.73 -15.27 -4.70
C ALA A 89 -4.24 -15.63 -4.52
N CYS A 90 -3.52 -14.90 -3.66
CA CYS A 90 -2.11 -15.14 -3.33
C CYS A 90 -1.93 -16.00 -2.08
N GLY A 91 -3.02 -16.37 -1.39
CA GLY A 91 -3.03 -17.11 -0.12
C GLY A 91 -3.73 -16.36 0.98
N SER A 92 -3.72 -16.94 2.19
CA SER A 92 -4.26 -16.29 3.39
C SER A 92 -3.22 -15.37 4.00
N ALA A 93 -3.65 -14.18 4.41
CA ALA A 93 -2.84 -13.20 5.11
C ALA A 93 -3.50 -12.83 6.44
N THR A 94 -2.70 -12.36 7.39
CA THR A 94 -3.13 -11.86 8.69
C THR A 94 -2.54 -10.47 8.91
N SER A 95 -2.91 -9.81 9.99
CA SER A 95 -2.31 -8.52 10.39
C SER A 95 -0.79 -8.55 10.48
N ALA A 96 -0.19 -9.72 10.77
CA ALA A 96 1.27 -9.86 10.77
C ALA A 96 1.91 -9.70 9.37
N SER A 97 1.13 -9.78 8.30
CA SER A 97 1.62 -9.59 6.93
C SER A 97 1.79 -8.12 6.57
N GLY A 98 1.14 -7.20 7.31
CA GLY A 98 1.03 -5.80 6.92
C GLY A 98 0.21 -5.60 5.64
N PRO A 99 0.18 -4.38 5.10
CA PRO A 99 -0.34 -4.09 3.77
C PRO A 99 0.42 -4.84 2.68
N PHE A 100 -0.28 -5.22 1.60
CA PHE A 100 0.36 -5.89 0.46
C PHE A 100 -0.50 -5.80 -0.81
N TYR A 101 0.15 -5.90 -1.95
CA TYR A 101 -0.50 -6.11 -3.24
C TYR A 101 -0.49 -7.59 -3.63
N CYS A 102 -1.63 -8.12 -4.07
CA CYS A 102 -1.71 -9.47 -4.62
C CYS A 102 -1.85 -9.43 -6.15
N PRO A 103 -0.84 -9.89 -6.90
CA PRO A 103 -0.92 -9.92 -8.37
C PRO A 103 -1.92 -10.96 -8.91
N GLY A 104 -2.34 -11.93 -8.08
CA GLY A 104 -3.27 -12.99 -8.47
C GLY A 104 -4.70 -12.49 -8.70
N ASP A 105 -5.14 -11.51 -7.95
CA ASP A 105 -6.46 -10.86 -8.08
C ASP A 105 -6.38 -9.36 -8.33
N ARG A 106 -5.16 -8.82 -8.44
CA ARG A 106 -4.87 -7.40 -8.68
C ARG A 106 -5.52 -6.48 -7.67
N LYS A 107 -5.33 -6.79 -6.39
CA LYS A 107 -5.86 -6.00 -5.29
C LYS A 107 -4.77 -5.58 -4.33
N VAL A 108 -4.92 -4.37 -3.81
CA VAL A 108 -4.19 -3.86 -2.65
C VAL A 108 -4.98 -4.24 -1.40
N TYR A 109 -4.31 -4.84 -0.44
CA TYR A 109 -4.87 -5.26 0.83
C TYR A 109 -4.28 -4.40 1.95
N MET A 110 -5.14 -3.70 2.68
CA MET A 110 -4.74 -2.75 3.72
C MET A 110 -5.27 -3.22 5.07
N ASP A 111 -4.38 -3.57 5.98
CA ASP A 111 -4.73 -3.79 7.37
C ASP A 111 -4.81 -2.44 8.10
N LEU A 112 -5.98 -2.09 8.60
CA LEU A 112 -6.20 -0.82 9.31
C LEU A 112 -5.37 -0.71 10.59
N ARG A 113 -4.98 -1.83 11.21
CA ARG A 113 -4.14 -1.84 12.43
C ARG A 113 -2.67 -1.62 12.15
N PHE A 114 -2.22 -1.87 10.91
CA PHE A 114 -0.82 -1.70 10.54
C PHE A 114 -0.31 -0.28 10.80
N PHE A 115 -1.13 0.72 10.63
CA PHE A 115 -0.73 2.11 10.82
C PHE A 115 -0.45 2.45 12.29
N GLU A 116 -1.18 1.84 13.22
CA GLU A 116 -0.85 1.92 14.64
C GLU A 116 0.43 1.13 14.96
N GLU A 117 0.61 -0.04 14.34
CA GLU A 117 1.86 -0.82 14.47
C GLU A 117 3.07 -0.09 13.88
N LEU A 118 2.91 0.59 12.75
CA LEU A 118 3.96 1.38 12.13
C LEU A 118 4.54 2.40 13.10
N LYS A 119 3.68 3.04 13.88
CA LYS A 119 4.06 3.98 14.93
C LYS A 119 4.60 3.29 16.18
N THR A 120 3.83 2.37 16.75
CA THR A 120 4.11 1.81 18.09
C THR A 120 5.20 0.73 18.05
N ARG A 121 5.21 -0.10 17.03
CA ARG A 121 6.11 -1.24 16.89
C ARG A 121 7.35 -0.90 16.05
N PHE A 122 7.17 -0.21 14.94
CA PHE A 122 8.28 0.10 14.02
C PHE A 122 8.93 1.46 14.29
N GLY A 123 8.26 2.33 15.07
CA GLY A 123 8.84 3.59 15.55
C GLY A 123 8.85 4.70 14.51
N ALA A 124 7.99 4.61 13.49
CA ALA A 124 7.72 5.76 12.62
C ALA A 124 7.10 6.91 13.42
N GLU A 125 7.33 8.13 12.99
CA GLU A 125 6.73 9.32 13.65
C GLU A 125 5.19 9.31 13.51
N GLY A 126 4.68 8.56 12.53
CA GLY A 126 3.26 8.51 12.21
C GLY A 126 2.89 9.64 11.26
N GLY A 127 1.59 9.93 11.19
CA GLY A 127 1.04 10.92 10.29
C GLY A 127 0.24 10.28 9.16
N ASP A 128 -0.58 11.08 8.54
CA ASP A 128 -1.46 10.62 7.45
C ASP A 128 -0.70 10.40 6.15
N PHE A 129 0.41 11.10 5.93
CA PHE A 129 1.21 10.87 4.73
C PHE A 129 2.04 9.57 4.79
N ALA A 130 2.32 9.04 5.97
CA ALA A 130 2.88 7.68 6.11
C ALA A 130 1.93 6.62 5.53
N ILE A 131 0.61 6.79 5.71
CA ILE A 131 -0.43 5.94 5.12
C ILE A 131 -0.45 6.09 3.59
N ALA A 132 -0.42 7.34 3.11
CA ALA A 132 -0.39 7.64 1.69
C ALA A 132 0.83 7.02 0.99
N TYR A 133 2.01 7.07 1.63
CA TYR A 133 3.23 6.41 1.15
C TYR A 133 3.04 4.90 1.02
N VAL A 134 2.52 4.22 2.05
CA VAL A 134 2.32 2.77 2.01
C VAL A 134 1.36 2.39 0.88
N ILE A 135 0.23 3.10 0.73
CA ILE A 135 -0.70 2.85 -0.38
C ILE A 135 -0.03 3.06 -1.73
N ALA A 136 0.74 4.14 -1.89
CA ALA A 136 1.45 4.43 -3.14
C ALA A 136 2.53 3.37 -3.44
N HIS A 137 3.18 2.80 -2.43
CA HIS A 137 4.11 1.70 -2.56
C HIS A 137 3.42 0.43 -3.08
N GLU A 138 2.28 0.04 -2.48
CA GLU A 138 1.51 -1.12 -2.95
C GLU A 138 0.96 -0.92 -4.37
N MET A 139 0.57 0.30 -4.70
CA MET A 139 0.23 0.69 -6.08
C MET A 139 1.45 0.55 -7.01
N GLY A 140 2.66 0.79 -6.52
CA GLY A 140 3.91 0.52 -7.25
C GLY A 140 4.03 -0.94 -7.67
N HIS A 141 3.69 -1.89 -6.79
CA HIS A 141 3.65 -3.32 -7.13
C HIS A 141 2.59 -3.65 -8.18
N HIS A 142 1.45 -2.96 -8.17
CA HIS A 142 0.45 -3.07 -9.23
C HIS A 142 1.02 -2.62 -10.58
N LEU A 143 1.70 -1.48 -10.62
CA LEU A 143 2.37 -0.99 -11.83
C LEU A 143 3.40 -1.96 -12.37
N GLN A 144 4.20 -2.57 -11.49
CA GLN A 144 5.15 -3.62 -11.85
C GLN A 144 4.48 -4.83 -12.49
N THR A 145 3.26 -5.15 -12.06
CA THR A 145 2.45 -6.20 -12.69
C THR A 145 2.01 -5.78 -14.08
N LEU A 146 1.46 -4.57 -14.26
CA LEU A 146 1.02 -4.04 -15.56
C LEU A 146 2.17 -3.90 -16.56
N LEU A 147 3.33 -3.44 -16.09
CA LEU A 147 4.53 -3.23 -16.91
C LEU A 147 5.35 -4.50 -17.14
N GLY A 148 4.96 -5.63 -16.54
CA GLY A 148 5.64 -6.92 -16.69
C GLY A 148 6.93 -7.06 -15.86
N THR A 149 7.29 -6.06 -15.06
CA THR A 149 8.49 -6.10 -14.19
C THR A 149 8.46 -7.28 -13.23
N SER A 150 7.33 -7.52 -12.54
CA SER A 150 7.17 -8.64 -11.60
C SER A 150 7.40 -10.00 -12.26
N SER A 151 6.94 -10.18 -13.49
CA SER A 151 7.19 -11.41 -14.27
C SER A 151 8.65 -11.55 -14.66
N LYS A 152 9.29 -10.47 -15.05
CA LYS A 152 10.71 -10.41 -15.38
C LYS A 152 11.59 -10.76 -14.18
N VAL A 153 11.31 -10.18 -13.01
CA VAL A 153 12.04 -10.47 -11.78
C VAL A 153 11.94 -11.96 -11.44
N ARG A 154 10.72 -12.53 -11.43
CA ARG A 154 10.52 -13.96 -11.19
C ARG A 154 11.32 -14.85 -12.14
N GLN A 155 11.39 -14.50 -13.43
CA GLN A 155 12.21 -15.24 -14.39
C GLN A 155 13.70 -15.15 -14.06
N LEU A 156 14.18 -13.97 -13.68
CA LEU A 156 15.58 -13.75 -13.32
C LEU A 156 15.99 -14.44 -12.03
N GLN A 157 15.06 -14.67 -11.11
CA GLN A 157 15.28 -15.37 -9.85
C GLN A 157 15.42 -16.90 -10.04
N GLN A 158 14.87 -17.45 -11.13
CA GLN A 158 14.92 -18.90 -11.38
C GLN A 158 16.35 -19.42 -11.43
N GLY A 159 16.64 -20.44 -10.62
CA GLY A 159 17.94 -21.09 -10.55
C GLY A 159 19.05 -20.29 -9.87
N LYS A 160 18.74 -19.14 -9.28
CA LYS A 160 19.71 -18.37 -8.48
C LYS A 160 19.81 -18.89 -7.05
N SER A 161 20.89 -18.52 -6.35
CA SER A 161 20.98 -18.65 -4.91
C SER A 161 19.91 -17.78 -4.24
N GLU A 162 19.54 -18.11 -2.99
CA GLU A 162 18.61 -17.31 -2.21
C GLU A 162 19.07 -15.85 -2.08
N ALA A 163 20.35 -15.64 -1.72
CA ALA A 163 20.92 -14.30 -1.60
C ALA A 163 20.85 -13.50 -2.92
N ASP A 164 21.06 -14.14 -4.09
CA ASP A 164 20.97 -13.44 -5.37
C ASP A 164 19.52 -13.21 -5.80
N ALA A 165 18.58 -14.11 -5.45
CA ALA A 165 17.16 -13.91 -5.65
C ALA A 165 16.65 -12.76 -4.77
N ASN A 166 17.09 -12.68 -3.52
CA ASN A 166 16.76 -11.60 -2.58
C ASN A 166 17.21 -10.23 -3.09
N LYS A 167 18.41 -10.11 -3.69
CA LYS A 167 18.84 -8.85 -4.32
C LYS A 167 17.91 -8.37 -5.42
N LEU A 168 17.32 -9.30 -6.18
CA LEU A 168 16.33 -8.95 -7.21
C LEU A 168 14.99 -8.53 -6.58
N SER A 169 14.61 -9.13 -5.44
CA SER A 169 13.46 -8.68 -4.66
C SER A 169 13.69 -7.25 -4.17
N VAL A 170 14.87 -6.96 -3.57
CA VAL A 170 15.22 -5.59 -3.16
C VAL A 170 15.09 -4.60 -4.32
N CYS A 171 15.58 -4.92 -5.52
CA CYS A 171 15.41 -4.04 -6.68
C CYS A 171 13.93 -3.79 -7.03
N GLN A 172 13.08 -4.79 -6.84
CA GLN A 172 11.63 -4.66 -7.09
C GLN A 172 10.99 -3.75 -6.04
N GLU A 173 11.33 -3.92 -4.79
CA GLU A 173 10.85 -3.09 -3.68
C GLU A 173 11.26 -1.62 -3.82
N LEU A 174 12.54 -1.38 -4.10
CA LEU A 174 13.03 -0.02 -4.32
C LEU A 174 12.38 0.66 -5.53
N GLN A 175 12.03 -0.10 -6.57
CA GLN A 175 11.24 0.45 -7.68
C GLN A 175 9.81 0.81 -7.24
N ALA A 176 9.20 0.06 -6.30
CA ALA A 176 7.91 0.44 -5.74
C ALA A 176 8.00 1.72 -4.93
N ASP A 177 9.07 1.91 -4.14
CA ASP A 177 9.35 3.18 -3.44
C ASP A 177 9.53 4.34 -4.44
N PHE A 178 10.26 4.12 -5.55
CA PHE A 178 10.37 5.12 -6.62
C PHE A 178 9.02 5.50 -7.20
N TYR A 179 8.13 4.55 -7.47
CA TYR A 179 6.78 4.87 -7.95
C TYR A 179 5.96 5.64 -6.92
N ALA A 180 6.12 5.35 -5.64
CA ALA A 180 5.50 6.14 -4.58
C ALA A 180 6.03 7.60 -4.58
N GLY A 181 7.33 7.80 -4.80
CA GLY A 181 7.93 9.12 -4.96
C GLY A 181 7.41 9.87 -6.20
N VAL A 182 7.26 9.17 -7.33
CA VAL A 182 6.64 9.74 -8.55
C VAL A 182 5.22 10.19 -8.25
N TRP A 183 4.41 9.39 -7.57
CA TRP A 183 3.06 9.77 -7.17
C TRP A 183 3.06 11.02 -6.28
N ALA A 184 3.91 11.06 -5.26
CA ALA A 184 4.06 12.23 -4.39
C ALA A 184 4.45 13.50 -5.18
N HIS A 185 5.38 13.37 -6.14
CA HIS A 185 5.77 14.49 -7.00
C HIS A 185 4.61 15.03 -7.84
N TYR A 186 3.79 14.17 -8.42
CA TYR A 186 2.63 14.59 -9.22
C TYR A 186 1.55 15.26 -8.37
N ASN A 187 1.47 14.91 -7.09
CA ASN A 187 0.49 15.43 -6.13
C ASN A 187 1.07 16.46 -5.15
N LYS A 188 2.24 17.02 -5.45
CA LYS A 188 2.95 17.97 -4.55
C LYS A 188 2.13 19.18 -4.09
N ASN A 189 1.12 19.58 -4.85
CA ASN A 189 0.21 20.70 -4.48
C ASN A 189 -0.80 20.31 -3.37
N LEU A 190 -0.92 19.02 -3.07
CA LEU A 190 -1.73 18.50 -1.98
C LEU A 190 -0.91 18.27 -0.70
N LEU A 191 0.43 18.31 -0.82
CA LEU A 191 1.32 18.07 0.31
C LEU A 191 1.39 19.27 1.24
N GLU A 192 1.45 18.98 2.52
CA GLU A 192 1.68 19.93 3.58
C GLU A 192 3.14 19.87 4.08
N ALA A 193 3.54 20.84 4.89
CA ALA A 193 4.87 20.81 5.48
C ALA A 193 4.97 19.64 6.48
N GLY A 194 5.97 18.77 6.29
CA GLY A 194 6.18 17.59 7.12
C GLY A 194 5.77 16.27 6.44
N ASP A 195 4.93 16.30 5.39
CA ASP A 195 4.41 15.09 4.73
C ASP A 195 5.53 14.19 4.18
N ILE A 196 6.53 14.80 3.53
CA ILE A 196 7.66 14.04 3.00
C ILE A 196 8.47 13.41 4.13
N GLU A 197 8.67 14.12 5.22
CA GLU A 197 9.34 13.61 6.43
C GLU A 197 8.57 12.44 7.05
N GLU A 198 7.24 12.46 7.05
CA GLU A 198 6.40 11.34 7.48
C GLU A 198 6.60 10.10 6.59
N ALA A 199 6.60 10.28 5.26
CA ALA A 199 6.88 9.20 4.32
C ALA A 199 8.28 8.61 4.53
N LEU A 200 9.31 9.48 4.67
CA LEU A 200 10.68 9.05 4.93
C LEU A 200 10.82 8.32 6.26
N SER A 201 10.11 8.77 7.30
CA SER A 201 10.05 8.09 8.60
C SER A 201 9.43 6.70 8.46
N ALA A 202 8.35 6.57 7.69
CA ALA A 202 7.73 5.26 7.41
C ALA A 202 8.68 4.35 6.62
N ALA A 203 9.27 4.83 5.52
CA ALA A 203 10.24 4.10 4.72
C ALA A 203 11.43 3.62 5.55
N ASN A 204 11.96 4.49 6.42
CA ASN A 204 13.04 4.15 7.35
C ASN A 204 12.63 3.04 8.33
N ALA A 205 11.43 3.10 8.87
CA ALA A 205 10.95 2.18 9.88
C ALA A 205 10.74 0.74 9.35
N VAL A 206 10.47 0.60 8.05
CA VAL A 206 10.21 -0.68 7.38
C VAL A 206 11.37 -1.19 6.52
N GLY A 207 12.56 -0.62 6.63
CA GLY A 207 13.78 -1.17 6.06
C GLY A 207 14.19 -2.48 6.75
N ASP A 208 14.71 -3.45 5.99
CA ASP A 208 15.13 -4.76 6.53
C ASP A 208 16.15 -4.63 7.65
N ASP A 209 17.09 -3.68 7.53
CA ASP A 209 18.10 -3.38 8.53
C ASP A 209 17.50 -2.85 9.83
N ALA A 210 16.53 -1.95 9.75
CA ALA A 210 15.83 -1.41 10.92
C ALA A 210 15.00 -2.50 11.61
N ILE A 211 14.23 -3.27 10.84
CA ILE A 211 13.39 -4.36 11.37
C ILE A 211 14.26 -5.43 12.02
N GLN A 212 15.30 -5.92 11.34
CA GLN A 212 16.15 -6.99 11.86
C GLN A 212 16.94 -6.53 13.09
N SER A 213 17.49 -5.32 13.07
CA SER A 213 18.19 -4.75 14.22
C SER A 213 17.27 -4.70 15.45
N LYS A 214 16.03 -4.26 15.26
CA LYS A 214 15.05 -4.11 16.35
C LYS A 214 14.54 -5.44 16.88
N MET A 215 14.29 -6.41 15.99
CA MET A 215 13.66 -7.69 16.37
C MET A 215 14.67 -8.77 16.77
N GLN A 216 15.89 -8.77 16.19
CA GLN A 216 16.89 -9.83 16.34
C GLN A 216 18.17 -9.30 16.97
N GLY A 217 18.39 -8.00 17.05
CA GLY A 217 19.60 -7.38 17.56
C GLY A 217 20.81 -7.47 16.62
N HIS A 218 20.66 -8.00 15.41
CA HIS A 218 21.70 -8.09 14.40
C HIS A 218 21.10 -8.06 12.99
N VAL A 219 21.93 -7.70 12.01
CA VAL A 219 21.50 -7.51 10.61
C VAL A 219 22.16 -8.56 9.73
N VAL A 220 21.41 -9.16 8.81
CA VAL A 220 21.87 -10.18 7.85
C VAL A 220 21.54 -9.71 6.43
N PRO A 221 22.45 -8.98 5.75
CA PRO A 221 22.16 -8.35 4.45
C PRO A 221 21.73 -9.33 3.34
N ASP A 222 22.27 -10.56 3.34
CA ASP A 222 21.91 -11.57 2.33
C ASP A 222 20.45 -12.06 2.44
N SER A 223 19.79 -11.80 3.56
CA SER A 223 18.37 -12.12 3.78
C SER A 223 17.43 -10.93 3.51
N PHE A 224 17.93 -9.79 3.09
CA PHE A 224 17.10 -8.64 2.77
C PHE A 224 16.24 -8.92 1.55
N THR A 225 14.98 -8.59 1.65
CA THR A 225 14.01 -8.68 0.56
C THR A 225 13.40 -7.33 0.19
N HIS A 226 13.47 -6.34 1.10
CA HIS A 226 12.91 -4.99 0.90
C HIS A 226 13.99 -3.90 0.76
N GLY A 227 15.22 -4.20 1.19
CA GLY A 227 16.33 -3.25 1.18
C GLY A 227 16.54 -2.53 2.50
N THR A 228 17.60 -1.73 2.56
CA THR A 228 17.91 -0.92 3.75
C THR A 228 17.00 0.30 3.85
N SER A 229 16.84 0.81 5.07
CA SER A 229 16.17 2.08 5.34
C SER A 229 16.70 3.22 4.45
N GLU A 230 18.03 3.33 4.32
CA GLU A 230 18.67 4.34 3.48
C GLU A 230 18.30 4.19 2.01
N GLN A 231 18.33 2.97 1.46
CA GLN A 231 17.96 2.69 0.08
C GLN A 231 16.49 3.04 -0.18
N ARG A 232 15.58 2.65 0.71
CA ARG A 232 14.14 2.93 0.55
C ARG A 232 13.86 4.43 0.54
N MET A 233 14.46 5.18 1.46
CA MET A 233 14.35 6.65 1.47
C MET A 233 14.93 7.29 0.20
N GLU A 234 16.11 6.82 -0.25
CA GLU A 234 16.76 7.35 -1.46
C GLU A 234 15.91 7.13 -2.72
N TRP A 235 15.31 5.96 -2.86
CA TRP A 235 14.48 5.65 -4.02
C TRP A 235 13.10 6.31 -4.02
N PHE A 236 12.58 6.66 -2.84
CA PHE A 236 11.36 7.45 -2.72
C PHE A 236 11.58 8.93 -3.11
N MET A 237 12.73 9.52 -2.77
CA MET A 237 13.09 10.92 -3.06
C MET A 237 13.45 11.17 -4.52
#